data_d55d9a5d41f865b0867e26554b1157aa
#
_entry.id   d55d9a5d41f865b0867e26554b1157aa
#
_cell.length_a   1.000
_cell.length_b   1.000
_cell.length_c   1.000
_cell.angle_alpha   90.00
_cell.angle_beta   90.00
_cell.angle_gamma   90.00
#
_symmetry.space_group_name_H-M   'P 1'
#
loop_
_entity.id
_entity.type
_entity.pdbx_description
1 polymer ?
#
loop_
_entity_poly.entity_id
_entity_poly.type
_entity_poly.pdbx_seq_one_letter_code
_entity_poly.pdbx_strand_id
1 'polypeptide(L)'
;SIKYCYGDEVVTWHEDVFNMLKSRLDKNYSKFDGTCNPEGPNHWFHKFLQSDADLYLQQYMIDDNPYLSKEFVENLKKEYKGSIFYDRYILGLWVAAEGVIYRLFADDPDRYILKDKPKVAFATIGVDFGGNESAHAFNCTGFTQSMKEVVTLEEYYRKEVVSPTQLEQDFVDFVLMCKSKYKIAEAYCDNAETTLIRGLRNACAKKGIAISVKPAMKKEVNDRIRFYSRLMSSDRYK
;
A
#
# COMPACT_ATOMS: atom_id res chain seq x y z
N SER A 1 8.59 29.44 25.66
CA SER A 1 7.12 29.58 25.61
C SER A 1 6.64 29.95 24.20
N ILE A 2 5.54 29.33 23.78
CA ILE A 2 4.91 29.52 22.48
C ILE A 2 3.52 30.09 22.75
N LYS A 3 3.14 31.15 22.02
CA LYS A 3 1.80 31.75 22.13
C LYS A 3 0.77 31.07 21.25
N TYR A 4 1.18 30.67 20.07
CA TYR A 4 0.32 30.04 19.08
C TYR A 4 1.14 29.05 18.25
N CYS A 5 0.55 27.89 17.99
CA CYS A 5 1.11 26.92 17.08
C CYS A 5 -0.03 26.37 16.21
N TYR A 6 0.22 26.26 14.93
CA TYR A 6 -0.63 25.53 13.98
C TYR A 6 0.10 24.26 13.56
N GLY A 7 -0.60 23.15 13.62
CA GLY A 7 -0.12 21.85 13.16
C GLY A 7 -0.98 21.31 12.03
N ASP A 8 -0.35 20.99 10.91
CA ASP A 8 -1.02 20.31 9.81
C ASP A 8 -0.70 18.82 9.83
N GLU A 9 -1.69 17.99 9.51
CA GLU A 9 -1.59 16.52 9.55
C GLU A 9 -1.01 15.98 10.87
N VAL A 10 -1.56 16.45 12.01
CA VAL A 10 -1.03 16.16 13.37
C VAL A 10 -0.94 14.66 13.66
N VAL A 11 -1.77 13.84 13.02
CA VAL A 11 -1.69 12.36 13.13
C VAL A 11 -0.36 11.79 12.65
N THR A 12 0.37 12.51 11.80
CA THR A 12 1.70 12.07 11.33
C THR A 12 2.83 12.41 12.29
N TRP A 13 2.54 13.17 13.33
CA TRP A 13 3.54 13.59 14.32
C TRP A 13 3.83 12.44 15.29
N HIS A 14 5.05 12.42 15.80
CA HIS A 14 5.36 11.57 16.95
C HIS A 14 4.70 12.15 18.21
N GLU A 15 4.13 11.31 19.06
CA GLU A 15 3.43 11.73 20.28
C GLU A 15 4.33 12.58 21.20
N ASP A 16 5.62 12.25 21.28
CA ASP A 16 6.57 13.02 22.11
C ASP A 16 6.76 14.46 21.62
N VAL A 17 6.69 14.70 20.30
CA VAL A 17 6.75 16.05 19.73
C VAL A 17 5.54 16.87 20.18
N PHE A 18 4.36 16.27 20.15
CA PHE A 18 3.14 16.92 20.62
C PHE A 18 3.18 17.15 22.15
N ASN A 19 3.66 16.21 22.92
CA ASN A 19 3.81 16.35 24.37
C ASN A 19 4.82 17.47 24.72
N MET A 20 5.90 17.57 23.96
CA MET A 20 6.87 18.66 24.11
C MET A 20 6.23 20.01 23.75
N LEU A 21 5.45 20.08 22.67
CA LEU A 21 4.71 21.29 22.28
C LEU A 21 3.77 21.74 23.41
N LYS A 22 2.98 20.83 23.99
CA LYS A 22 2.07 21.14 25.10
C LYS A 22 2.81 21.79 26.26
N SER A 23 4.02 21.32 26.60
CA SER A 23 4.84 21.91 27.67
C SER A 23 5.35 23.32 27.36
N ARG A 24 5.31 23.75 26.10
CA ARG A 24 5.73 25.10 25.66
C ARG A 24 4.57 26.08 25.51
N LEU A 25 3.35 25.60 25.52
CA LEU A 25 2.13 26.41 25.51
C LEU A 25 1.77 26.82 26.94
N ASP A 26 2.67 27.54 27.60
CA ASP A 26 2.71 27.83 29.06
C ASP A 26 2.10 29.17 29.46
N LYS A 27 1.45 29.88 28.53
CA LYS A 27 0.77 31.16 28.80
C LYS A 27 -0.74 30.99 28.80
N ASN A 28 -1.42 31.80 29.64
CA ASN A 28 -2.90 31.74 29.75
C ASN A 28 -3.68 31.93 28.43
N TYR A 29 -3.05 32.43 27.40
CA TYR A 29 -3.63 32.70 26.10
C TYR A 29 -2.93 31.90 24.98
N SER A 30 -2.14 30.89 25.35
CA SER A 30 -1.52 30.02 24.37
C SER A 30 -2.58 29.15 23.70
N LYS A 31 -2.47 28.96 22.40
CA LYS A 31 -3.40 28.16 21.59
C LYS A 31 -2.65 27.23 20.66
N PHE A 32 -3.24 26.12 20.43
CA PHE A 32 -2.86 25.16 19.39
C PHE A 32 -4.06 24.89 18.49
N ASP A 33 -3.90 25.11 17.20
CA ASP A 33 -4.85 24.69 16.19
C ASP A 33 -4.21 23.55 15.38
N GLY A 34 -4.93 22.46 15.18
CA GLY A 34 -4.44 21.29 14.46
C GLY A 34 -5.43 20.78 13.45
N THR A 35 -4.94 20.33 12.31
CA THR A 35 -5.73 19.62 11.29
C THR A 35 -5.21 18.22 11.10
N CYS A 36 -6.08 17.29 10.77
CA CYS A 36 -5.70 15.93 10.41
C CYS A 36 -6.82 15.22 9.67
N ASN A 37 -6.46 14.21 8.90
CA ASN A 37 -7.38 13.16 8.52
C ASN A 37 -7.41 12.09 9.61
N PRO A 38 -8.57 11.44 9.88
CA PRO A 38 -8.65 10.36 10.85
C PRO A 38 -7.75 9.17 10.51
N GLU A 39 -7.25 8.53 11.55
CA GLU A 39 -6.49 7.29 11.51
C GLU A 39 -7.22 6.16 12.27
N GLY A 40 -6.49 5.23 12.90
CA GLY A 40 -7.08 4.18 13.73
C GLY A 40 -7.64 4.71 15.05
N PRO A 41 -8.68 4.08 15.63
CA PRO A 41 -9.31 4.53 16.87
C PRO A 41 -8.36 4.49 18.06
N ASN A 42 -7.31 3.68 18.00
CA ASN A 42 -6.29 3.58 19.06
C ASN A 42 -5.13 4.56 18.90
N HIS A 43 -5.16 5.42 17.89
CA HIS A 43 -4.12 6.41 17.65
C HIS A 43 -4.01 7.39 18.83
N TRP A 44 -2.79 7.78 19.20
CA TRP A 44 -2.52 8.66 20.34
C TRP A 44 -3.30 9.98 20.26
N PHE A 45 -3.37 10.58 19.07
CA PHE A 45 -4.06 11.85 18.85
C PHE A 45 -5.59 11.71 19.03
N HIS A 46 -6.19 10.59 18.55
CA HIS A 46 -7.62 10.32 18.80
C HIS A 46 -7.92 10.18 20.31
N LYS A 47 -7.06 9.48 21.05
CA LYS A 47 -7.17 9.40 22.51
C LYS A 47 -7.08 10.76 23.17
N PHE A 48 -6.18 11.63 22.68
CA PHE A 48 -6.09 13.01 23.16
C PHE A 48 -7.38 13.79 22.86
N LEU A 49 -7.96 13.68 21.66
CA LEU A 49 -9.23 14.33 21.29
C LEU A 49 -10.42 13.85 22.13
N GLN A 50 -10.34 12.66 22.73
CA GLN A 50 -11.36 12.09 23.62
C GLN A 50 -11.06 12.34 25.10
N SER A 51 -9.98 13.03 25.44
CA SER A 51 -9.61 13.33 26.82
C SER A 51 -10.43 14.50 27.40
N ASP A 52 -10.28 14.73 28.70
CA ASP A 52 -10.90 15.86 29.39
C ASP A 52 -10.21 17.22 29.11
N ALA A 53 -9.36 17.31 28.10
CA ALA A 53 -8.73 18.56 27.72
C ALA A 53 -9.77 19.54 27.16
N ASP A 54 -9.56 20.85 27.42
CA ASP A 54 -10.41 21.91 26.86
C ASP A 54 -10.15 22.03 25.35
N LEU A 55 -10.99 21.36 24.56
CA LEU A 55 -10.85 21.22 23.12
C LEU A 55 -12.08 21.74 22.39
N TYR A 56 -11.86 22.51 21.34
CA TYR A 56 -12.89 22.79 20.35
C TYR A 56 -12.62 21.91 19.12
N LEU A 57 -13.51 20.94 18.88
CA LEU A 57 -13.36 19.97 17.78
C LEU A 57 -14.41 20.24 16.70
N GLN A 58 -13.93 20.34 15.47
CA GLN A 58 -14.77 20.38 14.26
C GLN A 58 -14.42 19.19 13.37
N GLN A 59 -15.46 18.55 12.86
CA GLN A 59 -15.34 17.48 11.88
C GLN A 59 -15.95 17.93 10.56
N TYR A 60 -15.23 17.67 9.48
CA TYR A 60 -15.68 17.98 8.12
C TYR A 60 -15.67 16.72 7.26
N MET A 61 -16.65 16.59 6.40
CA MET A 61 -16.68 15.62 5.32
C MET A 61 -16.29 16.32 4.00
N ILE A 62 -15.93 15.54 3.00
CA ILE A 62 -15.55 16.11 1.70
C ILE A 62 -16.65 16.98 1.09
N ASP A 63 -17.93 16.62 1.36
CA ASP A 63 -19.10 17.35 0.85
C ASP A 63 -19.28 18.72 1.52
N ASP A 64 -18.65 18.98 2.65
CA ASP A 64 -18.74 20.26 3.37
C ASP A 64 -17.85 21.34 2.72
N ASN A 65 -16.97 20.97 1.77
CA ASN A 65 -16.12 21.93 1.09
C ASN A 65 -16.79 22.48 -0.19
N PRO A 66 -17.34 23.70 -0.18
CA PRO A 66 -18.08 24.25 -1.31
C PRO A 66 -17.20 24.63 -2.52
N TYR A 67 -15.88 24.63 -2.33
CA TYR A 67 -14.91 25.01 -3.39
C TYR A 67 -14.49 23.82 -4.26
N LEU A 68 -14.83 22.59 -3.87
CA LEU A 68 -14.53 21.41 -4.68
C LEU A 68 -15.58 21.23 -5.79
N SER A 69 -15.12 20.90 -6.99
CA SER A 69 -16.06 20.55 -8.06
C SER A 69 -16.79 19.24 -7.75
N LYS A 70 -18.05 19.16 -8.13
CA LYS A 70 -18.85 17.92 -7.96
C LYS A 70 -18.18 16.72 -8.64
N GLU A 71 -17.62 16.94 -9.83
CA GLU A 71 -16.91 15.91 -10.58
C GLU A 71 -15.70 15.37 -9.81
N PHE A 72 -14.90 16.26 -9.19
CA PHE A 72 -13.77 15.86 -8.35
C PHE A 72 -14.22 15.01 -7.16
N VAL A 73 -15.25 15.46 -6.43
CA VAL A 73 -15.80 14.75 -5.26
C VAL A 73 -16.30 13.37 -5.64
N GLU A 74 -17.09 13.26 -6.72
CA GLU A 74 -17.60 11.98 -7.21
C GLU A 74 -16.47 11.03 -7.66
N ASN A 75 -15.45 11.55 -8.32
CA ASN A 75 -14.30 10.75 -8.74
C ASN A 75 -13.52 10.24 -7.51
N LEU A 76 -13.32 11.08 -6.50
CA LEU A 76 -12.62 10.69 -5.28
C LEU A 76 -13.41 9.66 -4.47
N LYS A 77 -14.75 9.82 -4.36
CA LYS A 77 -15.65 8.82 -3.75
C LYS A 77 -15.57 7.48 -4.46
N LYS A 78 -15.53 7.48 -5.80
CA LYS A 78 -15.38 6.25 -6.60
C LYS A 78 -14.01 5.61 -6.36
N GLU A 79 -12.96 6.43 -6.31
CA GLU A 79 -11.58 5.96 -6.11
C GLU A 79 -11.40 5.23 -4.78
N TYR A 80 -11.99 5.76 -3.71
CA TYR A 80 -11.86 5.20 -2.36
C TYR A 80 -12.92 4.16 -1.99
N LYS A 81 -13.94 3.99 -2.83
CA LYS A 81 -15.06 3.09 -2.56
C LYS A 81 -14.59 1.69 -2.14
N GLY A 82 -15.14 1.20 -1.02
CA GLY A 82 -14.83 -0.12 -0.49
C GLY A 82 -13.43 -0.25 0.15
N SER A 83 -12.79 0.87 0.48
CA SER A 83 -11.54 0.89 1.24
C SER A 83 -11.72 1.63 2.57
N ILE A 84 -10.84 1.37 3.53
CA ILE A 84 -10.77 2.12 4.79
C ILE A 84 -10.57 3.63 4.56
N PHE A 85 -9.97 4.00 3.43
CA PHE A 85 -9.74 5.40 3.08
C PHE A 85 -11.04 6.13 2.76
N TYR A 86 -12.09 5.41 2.30
CA TYR A 86 -13.42 5.99 2.17
C TYR A 86 -13.95 6.43 3.52
N ASP A 87 -13.88 5.55 4.52
CA ASP A 87 -14.35 5.83 5.87
C ASP A 87 -13.56 6.98 6.51
N ARG A 88 -12.23 7.00 6.34
CA ARG A 88 -11.36 8.01 6.94
C ARG A 88 -11.40 9.36 6.23
N TYR A 89 -11.30 9.37 4.89
CA TYR A 89 -11.08 10.62 4.13
C TYR A 89 -12.35 11.20 3.50
N ILE A 90 -13.37 10.35 3.24
CA ILE A 90 -14.65 10.83 2.73
C ILE A 90 -15.62 11.10 3.88
N LEU A 91 -15.72 10.17 4.83
CA LEU A 91 -16.65 10.25 5.95
C LEU A 91 -16.05 10.84 7.23
N GLY A 92 -14.73 11.04 7.31
CA GLY A 92 -14.05 11.60 8.46
C GLY A 92 -14.08 10.72 9.72
N LEU A 93 -14.11 9.40 9.57
CA LEU A 93 -14.29 8.46 10.68
C LEU A 93 -12.96 7.91 11.20
N TRP A 94 -12.81 7.86 12.53
CA TRP A 94 -11.71 7.17 13.20
C TRP A 94 -12.02 5.67 13.25
N VAL A 95 -11.55 4.93 12.25
CA VAL A 95 -11.83 3.51 12.11
C VAL A 95 -10.55 2.68 12.07
N ALA A 96 -10.62 1.51 12.74
CA ALA A 96 -9.54 0.54 12.65
C ALA A 96 -9.46 -0.05 11.24
N ALA A 97 -8.25 -0.35 10.82
CA ALA A 97 -8.04 -1.23 9.70
C ALA A 97 -8.27 -2.69 10.14
N GLU A 98 -9.37 -2.93 10.87
CA GLU A 98 -9.72 -4.27 11.29
C GLU A 98 -10.32 -5.03 10.12
N GLY A 99 -9.73 -6.19 9.83
CA GLY A 99 -10.20 -7.09 8.80
C GLY A 99 -9.49 -6.94 7.47
N VAL A 100 -10.22 -7.09 6.41
CA VAL A 100 -9.72 -7.20 5.04
C VAL A 100 -9.29 -5.84 4.49
N ILE A 101 -8.01 -5.71 4.13
CA ILE A 101 -7.46 -4.49 3.53
C ILE A 101 -8.14 -4.18 2.18
N TYR A 102 -8.39 -5.22 1.38
CA TYR A 102 -9.04 -5.12 0.07
C TYR A 102 -10.47 -5.63 0.15
N ARG A 103 -11.35 -4.83 0.75
CA ARG A 103 -12.76 -5.18 0.96
C ARG A 103 -13.49 -5.53 -0.34
N LEU A 104 -13.23 -4.78 -1.42
CA LEU A 104 -13.84 -5.06 -2.74
C LEU A 104 -13.53 -6.47 -3.24
N PHE A 105 -12.31 -6.97 -3.00
CA PHE A 105 -11.94 -8.34 -3.34
C PHE A 105 -12.62 -9.36 -2.43
N ALA A 106 -12.67 -9.08 -1.13
CA ALA A 106 -13.26 -10.00 -0.16
C ALA A 106 -14.76 -10.16 -0.30
N ASP A 107 -15.46 -9.07 -0.66
CA ASP A 107 -16.92 -9.05 -0.82
C ASP A 107 -17.36 -9.79 -2.11
N ASP A 108 -16.56 -9.72 -3.17
CA ASP A 108 -16.85 -10.35 -4.46
C ASP A 108 -15.55 -10.79 -5.16
N PRO A 109 -14.91 -11.88 -4.71
CA PRO A 109 -13.66 -12.36 -5.30
C PRO A 109 -13.81 -12.82 -6.75
N ASP A 110 -14.98 -13.36 -7.13
CA ASP A 110 -15.24 -13.88 -8.47
C ASP A 110 -15.17 -12.78 -9.55
N ARG A 111 -15.44 -11.54 -9.19
CA ARG A 111 -15.27 -10.36 -10.05
C ARG A 111 -13.83 -10.18 -10.53
N TYR A 112 -12.86 -10.59 -9.72
CA TYR A 112 -11.42 -10.39 -9.98
C TYR A 112 -10.73 -11.64 -10.52
N ILE A 113 -11.41 -12.78 -10.53
CA ILE A 113 -10.88 -14.05 -11.03
C ILE A 113 -11.28 -14.22 -12.47
N LEU A 114 -10.31 -14.15 -13.38
CA LEU A 114 -10.55 -14.32 -14.80
C LEU A 114 -10.60 -15.80 -15.17
N LYS A 115 -11.60 -16.20 -15.97
CA LYS A 115 -11.67 -17.55 -16.56
C LYS A 115 -10.57 -17.76 -17.60
N ASP A 116 -10.31 -16.72 -18.41
CA ASP A 116 -9.28 -16.73 -19.45
C ASP A 116 -8.31 -15.57 -19.22
N LYS A 117 -7.01 -15.85 -19.32
CA LYS A 117 -5.97 -14.82 -19.18
C LYS A 117 -5.96 -13.90 -20.42
N PRO A 118 -6.09 -12.57 -20.23
CA PRO A 118 -6.06 -11.65 -21.35
C PRO A 118 -4.66 -11.58 -21.98
N LYS A 119 -4.61 -11.15 -23.23
CA LYS A 119 -3.34 -10.89 -23.90
C LYS A 119 -2.64 -9.69 -23.26
N VAL A 120 -1.46 -9.94 -22.69
CA VAL A 120 -0.63 -8.89 -22.09
C VAL A 120 0.45 -8.40 -23.05
N ALA A 121 0.78 -7.13 -22.97
CA ALA A 121 1.86 -6.52 -23.77
C ALA A 121 3.25 -6.91 -23.21
N PHE A 122 3.37 -6.94 -21.89
CA PHE A 122 4.53 -7.40 -21.16
C PHE A 122 4.12 -7.82 -19.74
N ALA A 123 5.03 -8.46 -19.03
CA ALA A 123 4.87 -8.79 -17.62
C ALA A 123 6.14 -8.50 -16.83
N THR A 124 6.00 -8.37 -15.51
CA THR A 124 7.08 -8.25 -14.54
C THR A 124 6.94 -9.31 -13.47
N ILE A 125 8.03 -9.63 -12.79
CA ILE A 125 8.01 -10.54 -11.64
C ILE A 125 8.25 -9.73 -10.37
N GLY A 126 7.35 -9.86 -9.40
CA GLY A 126 7.54 -9.40 -8.02
C GLY A 126 8.07 -10.55 -7.16
N VAL A 127 9.01 -10.27 -6.27
CA VAL A 127 9.58 -11.25 -5.34
C VAL A 127 9.50 -10.70 -3.93
N ASP A 128 8.85 -11.46 -3.05
CA ASP A 128 8.82 -11.21 -1.62
C ASP A 128 9.58 -12.35 -0.91
N PHE A 129 10.58 -11.97 -0.12
CA PHE A 129 11.40 -12.92 0.61
C PHE A 129 10.79 -13.21 1.97
N GLY A 130 10.43 -14.45 2.21
CA GLY A 130 10.03 -14.92 3.52
C GLY A 130 11.21 -15.06 4.47
N GLY A 131 10.92 -14.91 5.77
CA GLY A 131 11.82 -15.26 6.84
C GLY A 131 11.44 -16.61 7.48
N ASN A 132 11.86 -16.84 8.74
CA ASN A 132 11.65 -18.11 9.45
C ASN A 132 10.17 -18.51 9.61
N GLU A 133 9.23 -17.55 9.59
CA GLU A 133 7.80 -17.78 9.79
C GLU A 133 6.94 -17.34 8.61
N SER A 134 7.52 -16.69 7.62
CA SER A 134 6.81 -16.18 6.44
C SER A 134 7.24 -16.88 5.16
N ALA A 135 6.33 -16.94 4.18
CA ALA A 135 6.58 -17.63 2.92
C ALA A 135 7.40 -16.79 1.94
N HIS A 136 8.21 -17.45 1.12
CA HIS A 136 8.69 -16.87 -0.12
C HIS A 136 7.56 -16.85 -1.15
N ALA A 137 7.38 -15.71 -1.81
CA ALA A 137 6.36 -15.57 -2.84
C ALA A 137 6.92 -14.88 -4.09
N PHE A 138 6.58 -15.42 -5.26
CA PHE A 138 6.84 -14.79 -6.55
C PHE A 138 5.51 -14.56 -7.24
N ASN A 139 5.34 -13.41 -7.86
CA ASN A 139 4.15 -13.06 -8.58
C ASN A 139 4.49 -12.52 -9.98
N CYS A 140 3.94 -13.14 -11.01
CA CYS A 140 4.06 -12.64 -12.38
C CYS A 140 2.86 -11.74 -12.68
N THR A 141 3.10 -10.45 -12.80
CA THR A 141 2.09 -9.43 -13.07
C THR A 141 2.17 -8.99 -14.52
N GLY A 142 1.08 -9.15 -15.26
CA GLY A 142 0.92 -8.75 -16.63
C GLY A 142 0.25 -7.39 -16.80
N PHE A 143 0.63 -6.68 -17.85
CA PHE A 143 0.07 -5.39 -18.21
C PHE A 143 -0.51 -5.49 -19.63
N THR A 144 -1.79 -5.17 -19.77
CA THR A 144 -2.43 -5.12 -21.08
C THR A 144 -1.95 -3.91 -21.88
N GLN A 145 -2.28 -3.87 -23.19
CA GLN A 145 -1.88 -2.75 -24.05
C GLN A 145 -2.39 -1.42 -23.49
N SER A 146 -1.54 -0.40 -23.52
CA SER A 146 -1.80 0.92 -22.92
C SER A 146 -2.01 0.91 -21.40
N MET A 147 -1.56 -0.16 -20.73
CA MET A 147 -1.67 -0.34 -19.27
C MET A 147 -3.11 -0.17 -18.75
N LYS A 148 -4.11 -0.58 -19.53
CA LYS A 148 -5.51 -0.48 -19.12
C LYS A 148 -5.81 -1.37 -17.93
N GLU A 149 -5.28 -2.58 -17.95
CA GLU A 149 -5.49 -3.57 -16.89
C GLU A 149 -4.17 -4.13 -16.39
N VAL A 150 -4.16 -4.48 -15.12
CA VAL A 150 -3.09 -5.18 -14.42
C VAL A 150 -3.64 -6.54 -14.00
N VAL A 151 -2.96 -7.60 -14.38
CA VAL A 151 -3.44 -8.98 -14.21
C VAL A 151 -2.42 -9.82 -13.50
N THR A 152 -2.81 -10.52 -12.44
CA THR A 152 -1.99 -11.58 -11.84
C THR A 152 -2.03 -12.81 -12.74
N LEU A 153 -0.89 -13.20 -13.28
CA LEU A 153 -0.79 -14.25 -14.28
C LEU A 153 -0.38 -15.60 -13.69
N GLU A 154 0.70 -15.61 -12.94
CA GLU A 154 1.29 -16.79 -12.34
C GLU A 154 1.76 -16.47 -10.92
N GLU A 155 1.68 -17.43 -10.02
CA GLU A 155 2.12 -17.30 -8.64
C GLU A 155 2.99 -18.49 -8.23
N TYR A 156 3.95 -18.21 -7.34
CA TYR A 156 4.71 -19.18 -6.58
C TYR A 156 4.62 -18.82 -5.10
N TYR A 157 4.32 -19.79 -4.27
CA TYR A 157 4.22 -19.59 -2.82
C TYR A 157 4.82 -20.79 -2.10
N ARG A 158 5.78 -20.55 -1.18
CA ARG A 158 6.41 -21.59 -0.39
C ARG A 158 6.66 -21.13 1.04
N LYS A 159 6.03 -21.79 2.00
CA LYS A 159 6.12 -21.46 3.43
C LYS A 159 7.24 -22.22 4.15
N GLU A 160 7.84 -23.20 3.53
CA GLU A 160 8.92 -23.96 4.11
C GLU A 160 10.22 -23.16 4.17
N VAL A 161 11.04 -23.43 5.19
CA VAL A 161 12.41 -22.90 5.23
C VAL A 161 13.21 -23.55 4.10
N VAL A 162 13.67 -22.76 3.16
CA VAL A 162 14.47 -23.20 2.02
C VAL A 162 15.89 -22.67 2.11
N SER A 163 16.86 -23.45 1.62
CA SER A 163 18.21 -22.94 1.46
C SER A 163 18.27 -21.84 0.38
N PRO A 164 19.23 -20.91 0.46
CA PRO A 164 19.42 -19.91 -0.61
C PRO A 164 19.55 -20.54 -2.00
N THR A 165 20.25 -21.65 -2.10
CA THR A 165 20.44 -22.39 -3.37
C THR A 165 19.10 -22.94 -3.90
N GLN A 166 18.23 -23.46 -3.03
CA GLN A 166 16.91 -23.91 -3.44
C GLN A 166 16.03 -22.76 -3.89
N LEU A 167 16.07 -21.64 -3.18
CA LEU A 167 15.34 -20.43 -3.56
C LEU A 167 15.80 -19.89 -4.92
N GLU A 168 17.11 -19.91 -5.18
CA GLU A 168 17.68 -19.54 -6.49
C GLU A 168 17.16 -20.45 -7.60
N GLN A 169 17.10 -21.77 -7.38
CA GLN A 169 16.58 -22.72 -8.36
C GLN A 169 15.08 -22.51 -8.59
N ASP A 170 14.27 -22.41 -7.53
CA ASP A 170 12.84 -22.16 -7.62
C ASP A 170 12.55 -20.88 -8.40
N PHE A 171 13.32 -19.82 -8.17
CA PHE A 171 13.19 -18.56 -8.90
C PHE A 171 13.54 -18.72 -10.40
N VAL A 172 14.63 -19.41 -10.70
CA VAL A 172 15.04 -19.70 -12.10
C VAL A 172 13.93 -20.45 -12.83
N ASP A 173 13.38 -21.50 -12.22
CA ASP A 173 12.32 -22.32 -12.81
C ASP A 173 11.03 -21.50 -13.03
N PHE A 174 10.67 -20.66 -12.05
CA PHE A 174 9.54 -19.75 -12.19
C PHE A 174 9.75 -18.73 -13.31
N VAL A 175 10.93 -18.12 -13.41
CA VAL A 175 11.27 -17.18 -14.50
C VAL A 175 11.19 -17.86 -15.86
N LEU A 176 11.75 -19.06 -16.01
CA LEU A 176 11.69 -19.81 -17.27
C LEU A 176 10.25 -20.14 -17.68
N MET A 177 9.46 -20.62 -16.72
CA MET A 177 8.05 -20.92 -16.94
C MET A 177 7.27 -19.66 -17.38
N CYS A 178 7.48 -18.53 -16.71
CA CYS A 178 6.83 -17.28 -17.07
C CYS A 178 7.31 -16.72 -18.43
N LYS A 179 8.61 -16.78 -18.71
CA LYS A 179 9.19 -16.30 -20.00
C LYS A 179 8.76 -17.15 -21.18
N SER A 180 8.41 -18.42 -21.00
CA SER A 180 7.85 -19.25 -22.05
C SER A 180 6.46 -18.80 -22.53
N LYS A 181 5.75 -18.03 -21.70
CA LYS A 181 4.38 -17.57 -21.96
C LYS A 181 4.28 -16.07 -22.20
N TYR A 182 5.16 -15.28 -21.56
CA TYR A 182 5.05 -13.83 -21.50
C TYR A 182 6.37 -13.13 -21.80
N LYS A 183 6.28 -11.90 -22.31
CA LYS A 183 7.45 -11.02 -22.49
C LYS A 183 7.86 -10.42 -21.16
N ILE A 184 8.94 -10.91 -20.55
CA ILE A 184 9.46 -10.46 -19.26
C ILE A 184 10.90 -10.03 -19.41
N ALA A 185 11.20 -8.81 -18.97
CA ALA A 185 12.55 -8.24 -18.96
C ALA A 185 13.06 -7.95 -17.54
N GLU A 186 12.15 -7.79 -16.58
CA GLU A 186 12.49 -7.29 -15.24
C GLU A 186 11.82 -8.10 -14.14
N ALA A 187 12.55 -8.27 -13.03
CA ALA A 187 12.05 -8.77 -11.76
C ALA A 187 12.41 -7.77 -10.65
N TYR A 188 11.47 -7.52 -9.74
CA TYR A 188 11.60 -6.60 -8.63
C TYR A 188 11.48 -7.35 -7.32
N CYS A 189 12.51 -7.25 -6.48
CA CYS A 189 12.60 -7.94 -5.21
C CYS A 189 12.46 -6.97 -4.03
N ASP A 190 11.98 -7.46 -2.90
CA ASP A 190 12.08 -6.70 -1.66
C ASP A 190 13.54 -6.24 -1.43
N ASN A 191 13.72 -4.96 -1.13
CA ASN A 191 15.04 -4.34 -1.03
C ASN A 191 15.80 -4.64 0.28
N ALA A 192 15.15 -5.27 1.26
CA ALA A 192 15.76 -5.60 2.55
C ALA A 192 16.88 -6.66 2.43
N GLU A 193 16.78 -7.57 1.45
CA GLU A 193 17.63 -8.76 1.32
C GLU A 193 18.59 -8.68 0.12
N THR A 194 19.55 -7.74 0.16
CA THR A 194 20.48 -7.49 -0.95
C THR A 194 21.33 -8.71 -1.35
N THR A 195 21.63 -9.60 -0.40
CA THR A 195 22.37 -10.84 -0.64
C THR A 195 21.55 -11.83 -1.47
N LEU A 196 20.27 -12.02 -1.13
CA LEU A 196 19.37 -12.87 -1.90
C LEU A 196 19.16 -12.32 -3.31
N ILE A 197 18.95 -11.01 -3.45
CA ILE A 197 18.83 -10.37 -4.78
C ILE A 197 20.05 -10.67 -5.66
N ARG A 198 21.27 -10.61 -5.09
CA ARG A 198 22.50 -10.93 -5.80
C ARG A 198 22.54 -12.41 -6.19
N GLY A 199 22.12 -13.31 -5.29
CA GLY A 199 21.99 -14.74 -5.55
C GLY A 199 21.10 -15.03 -6.74
N LEU A 200 19.87 -14.50 -6.74
CA LEU A 200 18.91 -14.66 -7.83
C LEU A 200 19.46 -14.13 -9.17
N ARG A 201 20.10 -12.96 -9.16
CA ARG A 201 20.75 -12.38 -10.35
C ARG A 201 21.81 -13.30 -10.91
N ASN A 202 22.70 -13.82 -10.05
CA ASN A 202 23.77 -14.71 -10.45
C ASN A 202 23.24 -16.06 -10.97
N ALA A 203 22.19 -16.61 -10.35
CA ALA A 203 21.58 -17.85 -10.78
C ALA A 203 20.98 -17.72 -12.20
N CYS A 204 20.25 -16.63 -12.47
CA CYS A 204 19.76 -16.34 -13.82
C CYS A 204 20.87 -16.16 -14.84
N ALA A 205 21.94 -15.41 -14.50
CA ALA A 205 23.08 -15.21 -15.38
C ALA A 205 23.80 -16.51 -15.72
N LYS A 206 24.03 -17.39 -14.74
CA LYS A 206 24.64 -18.72 -14.94
C LYS A 206 23.85 -19.60 -15.91
N LYS A 207 22.52 -19.43 -15.95
CA LYS A 207 21.61 -20.15 -16.87
C LYS A 207 21.41 -19.44 -18.21
N GLY A 208 22.07 -18.29 -18.44
CA GLY A 208 21.91 -17.50 -19.66
C GLY A 208 20.55 -16.83 -19.80
N ILE A 209 19.84 -16.63 -18.70
CA ILE A 209 18.50 -16.03 -18.72
C ILE A 209 18.62 -14.51 -18.73
N ALA A 210 18.18 -13.90 -19.81
CA ALA A 210 18.14 -12.43 -19.96
C ALA A 210 16.98 -11.84 -19.14
N ILE A 211 17.24 -11.50 -17.88
CA ILE A 211 16.32 -10.79 -17.00
C ILE A 211 17.09 -9.85 -16.07
N SER A 212 16.57 -8.65 -15.87
CA SER A 212 17.14 -7.68 -14.93
C SER A 212 16.48 -7.82 -13.56
N VAL A 213 17.19 -8.39 -12.59
CA VAL A 213 16.72 -8.54 -11.21
C VAL A 213 17.12 -7.30 -10.40
N LYS A 214 16.18 -6.55 -9.87
CA LYS A 214 16.37 -5.24 -9.22
C LYS A 214 15.73 -5.19 -7.84
N PRO A 215 16.24 -4.37 -6.91
CA PRO A 215 15.49 -4.03 -5.72
C PRO A 215 14.27 -3.17 -6.11
N ALA A 216 13.13 -3.42 -5.48
CA ALA A 216 11.93 -2.62 -5.66
C ALA A 216 12.05 -1.27 -4.93
N MET A 217 11.54 -0.20 -5.54
CA MET A 217 11.32 1.05 -4.84
C MET A 217 10.09 0.90 -3.93
N LYS A 218 10.32 0.90 -2.62
CA LYS A 218 9.21 0.84 -1.65
C LYS A 218 8.64 2.24 -1.44
N LYS A 219 7.36 2.37 -1.70
CA LYS A 219 6.53 3.47 -1.18
C LYS A 219 5.96 3.07 0.18
N GLU A 220 5.45 4.04 0.92
CA GLU A 220 4.70 3.80 2.15
C GLU A 220 3.60 2.76 1.94
N VAL A 221 3.33 1.95 2.96
CA VAL A 221 2.36 0.84 2.89
C VAL A 221 0.98 1.36 2.48
N ASN A 222 0.56 2.48 3.06
CA ASN A 222 -0.73 3.09 2.76
C ASN A 222 -0.86 3.53 1.30
N ASP A 223 0.22 4.05 0.68
CA ASP A 223 0.22 4.42 -0.73
C ASP A 223 0.07 3.22 -1.65
N ARG A 224 0.71 2.09 -1.28
CA ARG A 224 0.56 0.83 -2.03
C ARG A 224 -0.86 0.29 -1.94
N ILE A 225 -1.46 0.31 -0.75
CA ILE A 225 -2.85 -0.11 -0.53
C ILE A 225 -3.81 0.77 -1.35
N ARG A 226 -3.66 2.09 -1.31
CA ARG A 226 -4.45 3.05 -2.10
C ARG A 226 -4.35 2.75 -3.60
N PHE A 227 -3.13 2.49 -4.08
CA PHE A 227 -2.92 2.20 -5.49
C PHE A 227 -3.68 0.95 -5.95
N TYR A 228 -3.60 -0.16 -5.20
CA TYR A 228 -4.34 -1.38 -5.53
C TYR A 228 -5.85 -1.20 -5.37
N SER A 229 -6.31 -0.51 -4.33
CA SER A 229 -7.74 -0.20 -4.14
C SER A 229 -8.30 0.61 -5.32
N ARG A 230 -7.53 1.57 -5.85
CA ARG A 230 -7.88 2.34 -7.04
C ARG A 230 -7.99 1.45 -8.29
N LEU A 231 -7.05 0.53 -8.49
CA LEU A 231 -7.11 -0.40 -9.62
C LEU A 231 -8.34 -1.30 -9.53
N MET A 232 -8.66 -1.81 -8.34
CA MET A 232 -9.85 -2.64 -8.10
C MET A 232 -11.14 -1.86 -8.31
N SER A 233 -11.28 -0.67 -7.75
CA SER A 233 -12.50 0.16 -7.86
C SER A 233 -12.78 0.62 -9.30
N SER A 234 -11.74 0.74 -10.13
CA SER A 234 -11.84 1.09 -11.54
C SER A 234 -11.89 -0.11 -12.49
N ASP A 235 -12.05 -1.33 -11.97
CA ASP A 235 -12.04 -2.60 -12.72
C ASP A 235 -10.76 -2.85 -13.56
N ARG A 236 -9.65 -2.26 -13.14
CA ARG A 236 -8.36 -2.36 -13.82
C ARG A 236 -7.42 -3.42 -13.24
N TYR A 237 -7.78 -4.05 -12.12
CA TYR A 237 -7.06 -5.17 -11.51
C TYR A 237 -7.85 -6.45 -11.65
N LYS A 238 -7.18 -7.50 -12.12
CA LYS A 238 -7.74 -8.84 -12.29
C LYS A 238 -6.72 -9.90 -11.83
#